data_4538dd566d2936bb536818b254eb0ad5
#
_entry.id   4538dd566d2936bb536818b254eb0ad5
#
_cell.length_a   1.000
_cell.length_b   1.000
_cell.length_c   1.000
_cell.angle_alpha   90.00
_cell.angle_beta   90.00
_cell.angle_gamma   90.00
#
_symmetry.space_group_name_H-M   'P 1'
#
loop_
_entity.id
_entity.type
_entity.pdbx_description
1 polymer ?
#
loop_
_entity_poly.entity_id
_entity_poly.type
_entity_poly.pdbx_seq_one_letter_code
_entity_poly.pdbx_strand_id
1 'polypeptide(L)'
;MRNSVALKKFLEWFEVSFTYNTTAIEGSTLSLEEVSLILTDKLSPEGKSLKEIKEIENHKKAFEYILSYNGDINKKVICKLHRILTKDILPEKYSGKFRDVQVFIRGVEVIPPKPKDIENEFRELMKWYRKNKLKYNPIVVGAYFHAAFESIHPFIDFNGRVGRLILNFFLFKNKLPMINIKNEEKLKYYKALKEANKENLRYLVKLIIDKLKEIARMLE
;
A
#
# COMPACT_ATOMS: atom_id res chain seq x y z
N MET A 1 -16.54 22.52 11.80
CA MET A 1 -17.19 21.58 10.86
C MET A 1 -16.37 21.57 9.60
N ARG A 2 -15.64 20.50 9.32
CA ARG A 2 -14.90 20.36 8.05
C ARG A 2 -15.92 20.26 6.94
N ASN A 3 -15.84 21.16 5.97
CA ASN A 3 -16.73 21.22 4.81
C ASN A 3 -16.70 19.85 4.09
N SER A 4 -17.81 19.11 4.12
CA SER A 4 -17.91 17.76 3.55
C SER A 4 -17.53 17.73 2.05
N VAL A 5 -17.77 18.82 1.34
CA VAL A 5 -17.44 18.99 -0.08
C VAL A 5 -15.92 19.10 -0.29
N ALA A 6 -15.21 19.86 0.54
CA ALA A 6 -13.75 20.00 0.45
C ALA A 6 -13.05 18.66 0.75
N LEU A 7 -13.53 17.94 1.76
CA LEU A 7 -12.99 16.60 2.08
C LEU A 7 -13.23 15.61 0.93
N LYS A 8 -14.41 15.64 0.31
CA LYS A 8 -14.72 14.78 -0.83
C LYS A 8 -13.78 15.06 -2.00
N LYS A 9 -13.61 16.34 -2.37
CA LYS A 9 -12.69 16.75 -3.45
C LYS A 9 -11.23 16.37 -3.15
N PHE A 10 -10.81 16.51 -1.89
CA PHE A 10 -9.48 16.06 -1.48
C PHE A 10 -9.31 14.55 -1.64
N LEU A 11 -10.29 13.74 -1.24
CA LEU A 11 -10.23 12.29 -1.37
C LEU A 11 -10.21 11.85 -2.84
N GLU A 12 -10.98 12.50 -3.71
CA GLU A 12 -10.98 12.26 -5.16
C GLU A 12 -9.60 12.56 -5.77
N TRP A 13 -9.04 13.71 -5.45
CA TRP A 13 -7.68 14.09 -5.86
C TRP A 13 -6.63 13.12 -5.31
N PHE A 14 -6.73 12.79 -4.03
CA PHE A 14 -5.78 11.88 -3.36
C PHE A 14 -5.84 10.47 -3.98
N GLU A 15 -7.01 9.95 -4.28
CA GLU A 15 -7.20 8.65 -4.93
C GLU A 15 -6.45 8.57 -6.26
N VAL A 16 -6.59 9.55 -7.12
CA VAL A 16 -5.90 9.61 -8.42
C VAL A 16 -4.38 9.67 -8.21
N SER A 17 -3.91 10.59 -7.40
CA SER A 17 -2.49 10.80 -7.12
C SER A 17 -1.85 9.59 -6.45
N PHE A 18 -2.51 8.97 -5.48
CA PHE A 18 -2.02 7.78 -4.78
C PHE A 18 -1.99 6.56 -5.71
N THR A 19 -3.03 6.36 -6.52
CA THR A 19 -3.09 5.28 -7.51
C THR A 19 -1.97 5.41 -8.53
N TYR A 20 -1.77 6.60 -9.08
CA TYR A 20 -0.65 6.88 -9.99
C TYR A 20 0.69 6.51 -9.36
N ASN A 21 1.02 7.11 -8.22
CA ASN A 21 2.34 6.94 -7.61
C ASN A 21 2.60 5.49 -7.18
N THR A 22 1.60 4.83 -6.58
CA THR A 22 1.78 3.45 -6.10
C THR A 22 1.97 2.45 -7.23
N THR A 23 1.36 2.67 -8.41
CA THR A 23 1.56 1.83 -9.59
C THR A 23 2.84 2.18 -10.35
N ALA A 24 3.20 3.47 -10.45
CA ALA A 24 4.45 3.92 -11.04
C ALA A 24 5.69 3.43 -10.27
N ILE A 25 5.63 3.36 -8.93
CA ILE A 25 6.67 2.72 -8.10
C ILE A 25 6.92 1.27 -8.55
N GLU A 26 5.88 0.55 -8.94
CA GLU A 26 5.97 -0.85 -9.41
C GLU A 26 6.26 -0.96 -10.91
N GLY A 27 6.38 0.17 -11.63
CA GLY A 27 6.80 0.19 -13.02
C GLY A 27 5.68 0.38 -14.05
N SER A 28 4.48 0.84 -13.64
CA SER A 28 3.45 1.30 -14.58
C SER A 28 3.98 2.43 -15.44
N THR A 29 3.62 2.42 -16.72
CA THR A 29 4.01 3.43 -17.71
C THR A 29 2.95 4.52 -17.91
N LEU A 30 1.83 4.43 -17.18
CA LEU A 30 0.77 5.41 -17.23
C LEU A 30 1.19 6.75 -16.62
N SER A 31 0.84 7.86 -17.26
CA SER A 31 0.99 9.20 -16.69
C SER A 31 -0.10 9.49 -15.66
N LEU A 32 0.07 10.58 -14.90
CA LEU A 32 -0.95 11.03 -13.94
C LEU A 32 -2.27 11.38 -14.65
N GLU A 33 -2.17 12.01 -15.81
CA GLU A 33 -3.31 12.39 -16.65
C GLU A 33 -4.05 11.15 -17.16
N GLU A 34 -3.31 10.13 -17.62
CA GLU A 34 -3.89 8.86 -18.09
C GLU A 34 -4.60 8.10 -16.94
N VAL A 35 -4.01 8.11 -15.74
CA VAL A 35 -4.67 7.55 -14.54
C VAL A 35 -5.94 8.33 -14.21
N SER A 36 -5.92 9.66 -14.31
CA SER A 36 -7.11 10.49 -14.13
C SER A 36 -8.20 10.14 -15.15
N LEU A 37 -7.87 10.04 -16.44
CA LEU A 37 -8.82 9.64 -17.49
C LEU A 37 -9.49 8.30 -17.17
N ILE A 38 -8.73 7.29 -16.74
CA ILE A 38 -9.27 5.97 -16.39
C ILE A 38 -10.24 6.08 -15.19
N LEU A 39 -9.83 6.80 -14.14
CA LEU A 39 -10.56 6.80 -12.87
C LEU A 39 -11.78 7.74 -12.89
N THR A 40 -11.66 8.89 -13.55
CA THR A 40 -12.67 9.95 -13.57
C THR A 40 -13.59 9.82 -14.77
N ASP A 41 -13.01 9.77 -15.98
CA ASP A 41 -13.77 9.88 -17.24
C ASP A 41 -14.16 8.51 -17.81
N LYS A 42 -13.62 7.41 -17.22
CA LYS A 42 -13.84 6.02 -17.66
C LYS A 42 -13.37 5.78 -19.10
N LEU A 43 -12.33 6.49 -19.52
CA LEU A 43 -11.72 6.36 -20.83
C LEU A 43 -10.46 5.51 -20.75
N SER A 44 -10.19 4.74 -21.80
CA SER A 44 -8.96 3.95 -21.93
C SER A 44 -7.95 4.73 -22.76
N PRO A 45 -6.77 5.09 -22.20
CA PRO A 45 -5.72 5.75 -22.94
C PRO A 45 -5.24 4.88 -24.10
N GLU A 46 -4.94 5.50 -25.24
CA GLU A 46 -4.43 4.82 -26.41
C GLU A 46 -3.03 4.21 -26.17
N GLY A 47 -2.76 3.04 -26.73
CA GLY A 47 -1.47 2.37 -26.64
C GLY A 47 -1.14 1.74 -25.28
N LYS A 48 -2.06 1.76 -24.30
CA LYS A 48 -1.84 1.14 -23.00
C LYS A 48 -2.39 -0.28 -22.93
N SER A 49 -1.71 -1.13 -22.17
CA SER A 49 -2.13 -2.52 -22.00
C SER A 49 -3.39 -2.63 -21.14
N LEU A 50 -4.26 -3.60 -21.45
CA LEU A 50 -5.43 -3.91 -20.60
C LEU A 50 -5.02 -4.24 -19.17
N LYS A 51 -3.84 -4.82 -18.96
CA LYS A 51 -3.30 -5.11 -17.63
C LYS A 51 -3.08 -3.83 -16.83
N GLU A 52 -2.43 -2.81 -17.41
CA GLU A 52 -2.20 -1.53 -16.73
C GLU A 52 -3.51 -0.83 -16.38
N ILE A 53 -4.48 -0.82 -17.31
CA ILE A 53 -5.81 -0.25 -17.05
C ILE A 53 -6.47 -0.98 -15.88
N LYS A 54 -6.45 -2.31 -15.86
CA LYS A 54 -6.98 -3.13 -14.77
C LYS A 54 -6.29 -2.88 -13.44
N GLU A 55 -4.98 -2.68 -13.43
CA GLU A 55 -4.23 -2.34 -12.21
C GLU A 55 -4.74 -1.04 -11.59
N ILE A 56 -5.04 -0.02 -12.40
CA ILE A 56 -5.60 1.27 -11.95
C ILE A 56 -7.02 1.08 -11.41
N GLU A 57 -7.91 0.44 -12.17
CA GLU A 57 -9.30 0.21 -11.73
C GLU A 57 -9.38 -0.62 -10.45
N ASN A 58 -8.57 -1.65 -10.34
CA ASN A 58 -8.54 -2.52 -9.17
C ASN A 58 -7.95 -1.80 -7.95
N HIS A 59 -6.94 -0.93 -8.16
CA HIS A 59 -6.39 -0.14 -7.07
C HIS A 59 -7.44 0.83 -6.50
N LYS A 60 -8.23 1.49 -7.35
CA LYS A 60 -9.37 2.30 -6.91
C LYS A 60 -10.34 1.48 -6.04
N LYS A 61 -10.77 0.31 -6.52
CA LYS A 61 -11.69 -0.56 -5.76
C LYS A 61 -11.10 -1.00 -4.41
N ALA A 62 -9.78 -1.27 -4.36
CA ALA A 62 -9.10 -1.61 -3.13
C ALA A 62 -9.01 -0.42 -2.17
N PHE A 63 -8.79 0.78 -2.69
CA PHE A 63 -8.80 2.02 -1.92
C PHE A 63 -10.18 2.33 -1.35
N GLU A 64 -11.24 2.26 -2.15
CA GLU A 64 -12.63 2.40 -1.69
C GLU A 64 -12.98 1.36 -0.62
N TYR A 65 -12.52 0.12 -0.79
CA TYR A 65 -12.72 -0.94 0.20
C TYR A 65 -12.09 -0.60 1.55
N ILE A 66 -10.85 -0.10 1.61
CA ILE A 66 -10.22 0.25 2.89
C ILE A 66 -10.89 1.45 3.56
N LEU A 67 -11.41 2.41 2.79
CA LEU A 67 -12.15 3.55 3.34
C LEU A 67 -13.48 3.15 3.97
N SER A 68 -14.16 2.18 3.38
CA SER A 68 -15.46 1.67 3.86
C SER A 68 -15.34 0.62 4.97
N TYR A 69 -14.15 0.00 5.14
CA TYR A 69 -13.96 -1.08 6.09
C TYR A 69 -13.82 -0.59 7.52
N ASN A 70 -14.76 -0.96 8.40
CA ASN A 70 -14.79 -0.51 9.79
C ASN A 70 -14.07 -1.44 10.79
N GLY A 71 -13.67 -2.63 10.35
CA GLY A 71 -12.98 -3.59 11.22
C GLY A 71 -11.50 -3.27 11.46
N ASP A 72 -10.83 -4.17 12.15
CA ASP A 72 -9.39 -4.13 12.38
C ASP A 72 -8.63 -4.93 11.33
N ILE A 73 -7.33 -4.62 11.15
CA ILE A 73 -6.49 -5.36 10.22
C ILE A 73 -6.34 -6.82 10.65
N ASN A 74 -6.46 -7.72 9.70
CA ASN A 74 -6.26 -9.15 9.89
C ASN A 74 -5.95 -9.83 8.54
N LYS A 75 -5.57 -11.11 8.57
CA LYS A 75 -5.25 -11.88 7.36
C LYS A 75 -6.36 -11.85 6.31
N LYS A 76 -7.63 -11.97 6.72
CA LYS A 76 -8.77 -12.00 5.79
C LYS A 76 -8.88 -10.69 5.00
N VAL A 77 -8.69 -9.55 5.68
CA VAL A 77 -8.71 -8.21 5.05
C VAL A 77 -7.55 -8.06 4.07
N ILE A 78 -6.34 -8.45 4.48
CA ILE A 78 -5.14 -8.36 3.65
C ILE A 78 -5.27 -9.24 2.40
N CYS A 79 -5.73 -10.49 2.55
CA CYS A 79 -6.00 -11.37 1.43
C CYS A 79 -7.12 -10.84 0.52
N LYS A 80 -8.13 -10.18 1.10
CA LYS A 80 -9.19 -9.55 0.31
C LYS A 80 -8.67 -8.35 -0.49
N LEU A 81 -7.84 -7.49 0.10
CA LEU A 81 -7.18 -6.39 -0.62
C LEU A 81 -6.36 -6.93 -1.80
N HIS A 82 -5.55 -7.94 -1.56
CA HIS A 82 -4.78 -8.57 -2.63
C HIS A 82 -5.68 -9.13 -3.73
N ARG A 83 -6.77 -9.82 -3.36
CA ARG A 83 -7.74 -10.35 -4.34
C ARG A 83 -8.38 -9.25 -5.18
N ILE A 84 -8.74 -8.11 -4.58
CA ILE A 84 -9.29 -6.97 -5.32
C ILE A 84 -8.24 -6.43 -6.30
N LEU A 85 -7.01 -6.20 -5.85
CA LEU A 85 -5.92 -5.66 -6.66
C LEU A 85 -5.57 -6.56 -7.85
N THR A 86 -5.64 -7.87 -7.67
CA THR A 86 -5.17 -8.87 -8.65
C THR A 86 -6.28 -9.46 -9.52
N LYS A 87 -7.52 -8.98 -9.35
CA LYS A 87 -8.67 -9.46 -10.12
C LYS A 87 -8.44 -9.26 -11.63
N ASP A 88 -8.62 -10.32 -12.40
CA ASP A 88 -8.43 -10.36 -13.86
C ASP A 88 -6.99 -10.01 -14.33
N ILE A 89 -6.01 -10.07 -13.39
CA ILE A 89 -4.57 -9.82 -13.65
C ILE A 89 -3.75 -11.07 -13.32
N LEU A 90 -3.96 -11.66 -12.14
CA LEU A 90 -3.29 -12.89 -11.75
C LEU A 90 -4.23 -14.08 -11.84
N PRO A 91 -3.70 -15.29 -12.10
CA PRO A 91 -4.48 -16.53 -11.98
C PRO A 91 -5.15 -16.65 -10.60
N GLU A 92 -6.39 -17.13 -10.56
CA GLU A 92 -7.19 -17.19 -9.33
C GLU A 92 -6.53 -18.03 -8.22
N LYS A 93 -5.71 -18.99 -8.59
CA LYS A 93 -4.93 -19.80 -7.63
C LYS A 93 -3.98 -18.97 -6.76
N TYR A 94 -3.53 -17.80 -7.24
CA TYR A 94 -2.64 -16.87 -6.52
C TYR A 94 -3.37 -15.65 -5.94
N SER A 95 -4.56 -15.34 -6.46
CA SER A 95 -5.30 -14.14 -6.08
C SER A 95 -5.85 -14.25 -4.65
N GLY A 96 -5.41 -13.37 -3.77
CA GLY A 96 -5.80 -13.34 -2.36
C GLY A 96 -5.28 -14.51 -1.52
N LYS A 97 -4.22 -15.18 -1.95
CA LYS A 97 -3.61 -16.32 -1.25
C LYS A 97 -2.12 -16.08 -1.07
N PHE A 98 -1.58 -16.51 0.06
CA PHE A 98 -0.14 -16.50 0.29
C PHE A 98 0.54 -17.44 -0.69
N ARG A 99 1.72 -17.06 -1.14
CA ARG A 99 2.49 -17.81 -2.12
C ARG A 99 2.97 -19.16 -1.58
N ASP A 100 2.97 -20.12 -2.46
CA ASP A 100 3.50 -21.48 -2.26
C ASP A 100 4.85 -21.68 -2.97
N VAL A 101 5.39 -20.63 -3.61
CA VAL A 101 6.67 -20.63 -4.32
C VAL A 101 7.61 -19.57 -3.75
N GLN A 102 8.93 -19.80 -3.90
CA GLN A 102 9.93 -18.81 -3.53
C GLN A 102 9.90 -17.65 -4.51
N VAL A 103 9.99 -16.43 -3.97
CA VAL A 103 10.10 -15.19 -4.77
C VAL A 103 11.39 -14.44 -4.40
N PHE A 104 11.83 -13.60 -5.32
CA PHE A 104 12.98 -12.72 -5.15
C PHE A 104 12.56 -11.28 -5.43
N ILE A 105 12.91 -10.37 -4.54
CA ILE A 105 12.54 -8.96 -4.67
C ILE A 105 13.61 -8.28 -5.54
N ARG A 106 13.19 -7.73 -6.67
CA ARG A 106 14.10 -7.07 -7.60
C ARG A 106 14.82 -5.89 -6.94
N GLY A 107 16.16 -5.87 -7.03
CA GLY A 107 16.97 -4.79 -6.48
C GLY A 107 17.16 -4.82 -4.96
N VAL A 108 16.78 -5.92 -4.30
CA VAL A 108 16.96 -6.13 -2.86
C VAL A 108 17.74 -7.43 -2.62
N GLU A 109 18.79 -7.35 -1.79
CA GLU A 109 19.61 -8.52 -1.43
C GLU A 109 18.91 -9.45 -0.40
N VAL A 110 17.92 -8.91 0.32
CA VAL A 110 17.19 -9.69 1.33
C VAL A 110 16.25 -10.66 0.64
N ILE A 111 16.40 -11.94 0.94
CA ILE A 111 15.54 -13.01 0.42
C ILE A 111 14.35 -13.17 1.37
N PRO A 112 13.10 -13.03 0.90
CA PRO A 112 11.91 -13.26 1.70
C PRO A 112 11.86 -14.69 2.27
N PRO A 113 11.13 -14.92 3.37
CA PRO A 113 10.96 -16.24 3.99
C PRO A 113 10.58 -17.33 2.98
N LYS A 114 10.94 -18.57 3.26
CA LYS A 114 10.47 -19.71 2.46
C LYS A 114 8.94 -19.82 2.54
N PRO A 115 8.28 -20.35 1.50
CA PRO A 115 6.81 -20.47 1.48
C PRO A 115 6.22 -21.13 2.72
N LYS A 116 6.85 -22.17 3.23
CA LYS A 116 6.41 -22.89 4.44
C LYS A 116 6.43 -22.05 5.71
N ASP A 117 7.23 -21.00 5.76
CA ASP A 117 7.44 -20.16 6.94
C ASP A 117 6.54 -18.92 6.95
N ILE A 118 5.94 -18.55 5.80
CA ILE A 118 5.13 -17.32 5.63
C ILE A 118 3.97 -17.25 6.64
N GLU A 119 3.24 -18.33 6.83
CA GLU A 119 2.09 -18.36 7.74
C GLU A 119 2.54 -18.09 9.18
N ASN A 120 3.69 -18.62 9.58
CA ASN A 120 4.24 -18.40 10.91
C ASN A 120 4.72 -16.95 11.08
N GLU A 121 5.52 -16.44 10.14
CA GLU A 121 6.01 -15.06 10.15
C GLU A 121 4.85 -14.05 10.18
N PHE A 122 3.84 -14.28 9.35
CA PHE A 122 2.66 -13.43 9.33
C PHE A 122 1.86 -13.50 10.65
N ARG A 123 1.75 -14.68 11.25
CA ARG A 123 1.11 -14.86 12.55
C ARG A 123 1.84 -14.10 13.65
N GLU A 124 3.18 -14.13 13.65
CA GLU A 124 3.99 -13.38 14.61
C GLU A 124 3.84 -11.87 14.41
N LEU A 125 3.83 -11.37 13.17
CA LEU A 125 3.51 -9.97 12.86
C LEU A 125 2.13 -9.58 13.42
N MET A 126 1.12 -10.41 13.25
CA MET A 126 -0.22 -10.16 13.77
C MET A 126 -0.30 -10.20 15.30
N LYS A 127 0.49 -11.05 15.97
CA LYS A 127 0.63 -11.06 17.43
C LYS A 127 1.27 -9.77 17.92
N TRP A 128 2.39 -9.38 17.26
CA TRP A 128 3.06 -8.12 17.58
C TRP A 128 2.12 -6.93 17.43
N TYR A 129 1.38 -6.84 16.33
CA TYR A 129 0.41 -5.78 16.07
C TYR A 129 -0.65 -5.70 17.18
N ARG A 130 -1.31 -6.80 17.51
CA ARG A 130 -2.34 -6.83 18.57
C ARG A 130 -1.82 -6.39 19.93
N LYS A 131 -0.59 -6.79 20.26
CA LYS A 131 0.07 -6.43 21.54
C LYS A 131 0.45 -4.94 21.60
N ASN A 132 0.78 -4.33 20.48
CA ASN A 132 1.48 -3.04 20.44
C ASN A 132 0.63 -1.87 19.88
N LYS A 133 -0.47 -2.14 19.17
CA LYS A 133 -1.28 -1.11 18.49
C LYS A 133 -1.83 0.00 19.40
N LEU A 134 -2.00 -0.27 20.69
CA LEU A 134 -2.45 0.71 21.69
C LEU A 134 -1.30 1.22 22.60
N LYS A 135 -0.09 0.66 22.47
CA LYS A 135 1.06 1.02 23.30
C LYS A 135 1.94 2.07 22.65
N TYR A 136 2.06 2.03 21.33
CA TYR A 136 2.94 2.91 20.57
C TYR A 136 2.16 3.88 19.71
N ASN A 137 2.83 4.97 19.33
CA ASN A 137 2.27 5.94 18.37
C ASN A 137 1.83 5.23 17.07
N PRO A 138 0.64 5.53 16.54
CA PRO A 138 0.12 4.91 15.31
C PRO A 138 1.08 4.97 14.12
N ILE A 139 1.85 6.05 13.98
CA ILE A 139 2.86 6.18 12.90
C ILE A 139 3.94 5.11 13.03
N VAL A 140 4.41 4.87 14.27
CA VAL A 140 5.43 3.83 14.54
C VAL A 140 4.87 2.43 14.29
N VAL A 141 3.62 2.18 14.75
CA VAL A 141 2.93 0.90 14.51
C VAL A 141 2.74 0.65 13.02
N GLY A 142 2.26 1.64 12.28
CA GLY A 142 2.07 1.56 10.84
C GLY A 142 3.39 1.34 10.09
N ALA A 143 4.45 2.07 10.46
CA ALA A 143 5.77 1.92 9.87
C ALA A 143 6.36 0.52 10.10
N TYR A 144 6.29 0.02 11.33
CA TYR A 144 6.78 -1.32 11.66
C TYR A 144 6.00 -2.40 10.92
N PHE A 145 4.66 -2.32 10.96
CA PHE A 145 3.82 -3.29 10.27
C PHE A 145 4.09 -3.31 8.77
N HIS A 146 4.21 -2.13 8.17
CA HIS A 146 4.51 -1.99 6.75
C HIS A 146 5.86 -2.61 6.39
N ALA A 147 6.93 -2.28 7.13
CA ALA A 147 8.27 -2.83 6.90
C ALA A 147 8.31 -4.36 7.06
N ALA A 148 7.70 -4.89 8.13
CA ALA A 148 7.63 -6.33 8.37
C ALA A 148 6.80 -7.05 7.30
N PHE A 149 5.69 -6.47 6.85
CA PHE A 149 4.88 -7.01 5.76
C PHE A 149 5.67 -7.07 4.45
N GLU A 150 6.39 -5.99 4.09
CA GLU A 150 7.26 -5.96 2.90
C GLU A 150 8.39 -6.99 3.01
N SER A 151 8.95 -7.22 4.20
CA SER A 151 9.98 -8.24 4.43
C SER A 151 9.45 -9.68 4.30
N ILE A 152 8.26 -9.97 4.84
CA ILE A 152 7.59 -11.27 4.70
C ILE A 152 7.25 -11.55 3.24
N HIS A 153 6.83 -10.52 2.51
CA HIS A 153 6.45 -10.60 1.09
C HIS A 153 5.51 -11.78 0.80
N PRO A 154 4.33 -11.79 1.44
CA PRO A 154 3.53 -13.01 1.53
C PRO A 154 2.86 -13.43 0.22
N PHE A 155 2.75 -12.56 -0.77
CA PHE A 155 2.11 -12.84 -2.05
C PHE A 155 3.14 -13.04 -3.16
N ILE A 156 2.71 -13.63 -4.27
CA ILE A 156 3.58 -13.84 -5.44
C ILE A 156 3.94 -12.51 -6.13
N ASP A 157 3.05 -11.53 -6.06
CA ASP A 157 3.18 -10.18 -6.60
C ASP A 157 2.28 -9.21 -5.81
N PHE A 158 2.23 -7.92 -6.13
CA PHE A 158 1.39 -6.89 -5.53
C PHE A 158 1.65 -6.57 -4.04
N ASN A 159 2.71 -7.10 -3.43
CA ASN A 159 3.00 -6.86 -2.02
C ASN A 159 3.15 -5.37 -1.70
N GLY A 160 3.94 -4.62 -2.47
CA GLY A 160 4.14 -3.18 -2.27
C GLY A 160 2.83 -2.38 -2.31
N ARG A 161 1.94 -2.67 -3.27
CA ARG A 161 0.62 -2.02 -3.39
C ARG A 161 -0.28 -2.35 -2.20
N VAL A 162 -0.32 -3.61 -1.77
CA VAL A 162 -1.04 -4.03 -0.56
C VAL A 162 -0.45 -3.37 0.69
N GLY A 163 0.86 -3.36 0.84
CA GLY A 163 1.56 -2.78 2.00
C GLY A 163 1.28 -1.27 2.15
N ARG A 164 1.34 -0.51 1.05
CA ARG A 164 1.03 0.93 1.07
C ARG A 164 -0.45 1.22 1.33
N LEU A 165 -1.37 0.39 0.85
CA LEU A 165 -2.79 0.47 1.21
C LEU A 165 -3.01 0.21 2.71
N ILE A 166 -2.36 -0.81 3.28
CA ILE A 166 -2.44 -1.12 4.72
C ILE A 166 -1.87 0.02 5.55
N LEU A 167 -0.73 0.60 5.15
CA LEU A 167 -0.16 1.76 5.84
C LEU A 167 -1.17 2.91 5.88
N ASN A 168 -1.78 3.25 4.75
CA ASN A 168 -2.81 4.29 4.68
C ASN A 168 -4.07 3.93 5.49
N PHE A 169 -4.45 2.66 5.55
CA PHE A 169 -5.52 2.20 6.42
C PHE A 169 -5.21 2.47 7.90
N PHE A 170 -3.98 2.17 8.38
CA PHE A 170 -3.57 2.48 9.75
C PHE A 170 -3.65 3.98 10.05
N LEU A 171 -3.14 4.81 9.15
CA LEU A 171 -3.19 6.26 9.32
C LEU A 171 -4.64 6.75 9.39
N PHE A 172 -5.47 6.35 8.45
CA PHE A 172 -6.88 6.73 8.35
C PHE A 172 -7.68 6.31 9.60
N LYS A 173 -7.52 5.05 10.07
CA LYS A 173 -8.19 4.54 11.28
C LYS A 173 -7.79 5.29 12.54
N ASN A 174 -6.59 5.83 12.59
CA ASN A 174 -6.10 6.65 13.70
C ASN A 174 -6.33 8.15 13.50
N LYS A 175 -7.23 8.53 12.58
CA LYS A 175 -7.60 9.92 12.27
C LYS A 175 -6.42 10.78 11.80
N LEU A 176 -5.40 10.15 11.26
CA LEU A 176 -4.28 10.80 10.59
C LEU A 176 -4.59 10.91 9.09
N PRO A 177 -4.07 11.94 8.40
CA PRO A 177 -4.14 11.97 6.95
C PRO A 177 -3.50 10.74 6.31
N MET A 178 -4.04 10.29 5.20
CA MET A 178 -3.36 9.32 4.34
C MET A 178 -2.17 10.00 3.66
N ILE A 179 -1.15 9.22 3.32
CA ILE A 179 0.08 9.71 2.70
C ILE A 179 0.28 9.13 1.31
N ASN A 180 0.95 9.91 0.47
CA ASN A 180 1.35 9.49 -0.86
C ASN A 180 2.89 9.51 -0.97
N ILE A 181 3.49 8.34 -1.19
CA ILE A 181 4.91 8.22 -1.52
C ILE A 181 5.02 8.42 -3.03
N LYS A 182 5.66 9.51 -3.44
CA LYS A 182 5.79 9.83 -4.86
C LYS A 182 6.78 8.90 -5.55
N ASN A 183 6.55 8.60 -6.84
CA ASN A 183 7.45 7.77 -7.64
C ASN A 183 8.89 8.31 -7.67
N GLU A 184 9.05 9.63 -7.68
CA GLU A 184 10.35 10.31 -7.61
C GLU A 184 11.13 9.99 -6.32
N GLU A 185 10.42 9.64 -5.25
CA GLU A 185 10.99 9.30 -3.94
C GLU A 185 11.20 7.80 -3.75
N LYS A 186 10.99 7.00 -4.79
CA LYS A 186 11.10 5.52 -4.76
C LYS A 186 12.40 5.04 -4.14
N LEU A 187 13.53 5.63 -4.51
CA LEU A 187 14.84 5.26 -3.96
C LEU A 187 14.96 5.57 -2.46
N LYS A 188 14.44 6.73 -2.03
CA LYS A 188 14.39 7.10 -0.61
C LYS A 188 13.51 6.15 0.19
N TYR A 189 12.37 5.77 -0.36
CA TYR A 189 11.45 4.82 0.24
C TYR A 189 12.06 3.42 0.38
N TYR A 190 12.70 2.90 -0.68
CA TYR A 190 13.36 1.59 -0.60
C TYR A 190 14.56 1.58 0.35
N LYS A 191 15.32 2.69 0.42
CA LYS A 191 16.37 2.85 1.43
C LYS A 191 15.79 2.79 2.85
N ALA A 192 14.65 3.45 3.09
CA ALA A 192 13.99 3.42 4.39
C ALA A 192 13.51 2.01 4.77
N LEU A 193 12.97 1.22 3.83
CA LEU A 193 12.63 -0.19 4.05
C LEU A 193 13.87 -1.05 4.30
N LYS A 194 14.95 -0.86 3.54
CA LYS A 194 16.22 -1.59 3.77
C LYS A 194 16.78 -1.34 5.16
N GLU A 195 16.73 -0.10 5.64
CA GLU A 195 17.16 0.24 7.00
C GLU A 195 16.23 -0.33 8.07
N ALA A 196 14.91 -0.34 7.83
CA ALA A 196 13.94 -0.94 8.74
C ALA A 196 14.18 -2.45 8.91
N ASN A 197 14.60 -3.16 7.86
CA ASN A 197 14.98 -4.58 7.92
C ASN A 197 16.27 -4.84 8.76
N LYS A 198 17.05 -3.79 9.05
CA LYS A 198 18.18 -3.80 9.99
C LYS A 198 17.80 -3.27 11.37
N GLU A 199 16.52 -3.34 11.72
CA GLU A 199 15.95 -2.84 12.98
C GLU A 199 16.02 -1.30 13.16
N ASN A 200 16.36 -0.56 12.10
CA ASN A 200 16.42 0.90 12.10
C ASN A 200 15.17 1.53 11.45
N LEU A 201 14.07 1.55 12.19
CA LEU A 201 12.80 2.06 11.72
C LEU A 201 12.76 3.60 11.53
N ARG A 202 13.76 4.33 12.03
CA ARG A 202 13.78 5.80 12.08
C ARG A 202 13.59 6.46 10.72
N TYR A 203 14.19 5.89 9.67
CA TYR A 203 14.09 6.45 8.31
C TYR A 203 12.68 6.34 7.74
N LEU A 204 12.01 5.20 7.97
CA LEU A 204 10.64 5.00 7.49
C LEU A 204 9.64 5.86 8.27
N VAL A 205 9.79 5.93 9.60
CA VAL A 205 8.99 6.82 10.46
C VAL A 205 9.17 8.28 10.02
N LYS A 206 10.42 8.72 9.78
CA LYS A 206 10.69 10.08 9.28
C LYS A 206 10.03 10.33 7.94
N LEU A 207 10.13 9.41 7.00
CA LEU A 207 9.47 9.54 5.69
C LEU A 207 7.95 9.72 5.86
N ILE A 208 7.30 8.89 6.68
CA ILE A 208 5.86 9.00 6.94
C ILE A 208 5.51 10.37 7.56
N ILE A 209 6.28 10.83 8.56
CA ILE A 209 6.07 12.14 9.19
C ILE A 209 6.23 13.28 8.18
N ASP A 210 7.24 13.22 7.32
CA ASP A 210 7.46 14.24 6.30
C ASP A 210 6.26 14.30 5.33
N LYS A 211 5.72 13.13 4.91
CA LYS A 211 4.51 13.06 4.08
C LYS A 211 3.24 13.54 4.79
N LEU A 212 3.07 13.24 6.05
CA LEU A 212 1.96 13.78 6.85
C LEU A 212 2.00 15.30 6.91
N LYS A 213 3.19 15.90 7.08
CA LYS A 213 3.37 17.36 7.06
C LYS A 213 3.05 17.97 5.69
N GLU A 214 3.43 17.31 4.59
CA GLU A 214 3.07 17.75 3.24
C GLU A 214 1.55 17.83 3.07
N ILE A 215 0.83 16.77 3.44
CA ILE A 215 -0.64 16.73 3.35
C ILE A 215 -1.28 17.76 4.29
N ALA A 216 -0.76 17.93 5.52
CA ALA A 216 -1.29 18.93 6.45
C ALA A 216 -1.23 20.35 5.85
N ARG A 217 -0.10 20.74 5.25
CA ARG A 217 0.06 22.04 4.59
C ARG A 217 -0.86 22.25 3.38
N MET A 218 -1.27 21.16 2.71
CA MET A 218 -2.22 21.24 1.59
C MET A 218 -3.66 21.43 2.06
N LEU A 219 -3.95 21.13 3.33
CA LEU A 219 -5.29 21.23 3.93
C LEU A 219 -5.49 22.51 4.77
N GLU A 220 -4.42 23.30 4.97
CA GLU A 220 -4.46 24.65 5.56
C GLU A 220 -4.96 25.66 4.54
#